data_f66bf40391fc1d5ee5a66a9c804ef326
#
_entry.id   f66bf40391fc1d5ee5a66a9c804ef326
#
_cell.length_a   1.000
_cell.length_b   1.000
_cell.length_c   1.000
_cell.angle_alpha   90.00
_cell.angle_beta   90.00
_cell.angle_gamma   90.00
#
_symmetry.space_group_name_H-M   'P 1'
#
loop_
_entity.id
_entity.type
_entity.pdbx_description
1 polymer ?
#
loop_
_entity_poly.entity_id
_entity_poly.type
_entity_poly.pdbx_seq_one_letter_code
_entity_poly.pdbx_strand_id
1 'polypeptide(L)'
;MSIQDKFYNQISPLISDVLKAFAISFLLISCSSGEEESPDERLLEKELYDTAQLRLKGGNYESAIYSLEALERRFPFGRYAEQAQAELIYAYYMNYNFEQAISSAERFISLHPRHPHVDYAYYLKGLSGFRDDVNFFSRFIEDNASMKDVSQAQKSFEDLGEFLDRFPSSVYAPHAKQRLIYLRNLLAKHEIYVSNFYIERGAYVAAAARARYVIEHLPNTPQTPYALSNLITCYENLGYEELKQETFAILEMNFPDFAEMEDYERKRSWLNRLSLGLLGTDEAPAPPVSN
;
A
#
# COMPACT_ATOMS: atom_id res chain seq x y z
N MET A 1 -7.18 14.44 -78.87
CA MET A 1 -7.55 13.55 -77.80
C MET A 1 -6.58 12.36 -77.87
N SER A 2 -5.62 12.34 -76.95
CA SER A 2 -4.43 11.44 -77.00
C SER A 2 -4.83 10.00 -76.70
N ILE A 3 -4.12 9.04 -77.26
CA ILE A 3 -4.28 7.61 -76.99
C ILE A 3 -4.15 7.30 -75.50
N GLN A 4 -3.45 8.13 -74.76
CA GLN A 4 -3.34 8.05 -73.29
C GLN A 4 -4.64 8.29 -72.54
N ASP A 5 -5.50 9.22 -73.00
CA ASP A 5 -6.77 9.54 -72.37
C ASP A 5 -7.79 8.40 -72.50
N LYS A 6 -7.71 7.64 -73.60
CA LYS A 6 -8.57 6.45 -73.77
C LYS A 6 -8.18 5.29 -72.91
N PHE A 7 -6.87 5.08 -72.66
CA PHE A 7 -6.36 4.01 -71.77
C PHE A 7 -6.71 4.31 -70.31
N TYR A 8 -6.59 5.56 -69.87
CA TYR A 8 -6.89 5.97 -68.53
C TYR A 8 -8.37 5.80 -68.17
N ASN A 9 -9.26 6.16 -69.06
CA ASN A 9 -10.73 6.03 -68.86
C ASN A 9 -11.22 4.58 -68.91
N GLN A 10 -10.49 3.66 -69.51
CA GLN A 10 -10.86 2.25 -69.59
C GLN A 10 -10.34 1.42 -68.38
N ILE A 11 -9.27 1.86 -67.71
CA ILE A 11 -8.64 1.17 -66.60
C ILE A 11 -9.17 1.70 -65.24
N SER A 12 -9.54 2.97 -65.20
CA SER A 12 -10.06 3.63 -63.97
C SER A 12 -11.24 2.91 -63.30
N PRO A 13 -12.29 2.45 -64.02
CA PRO A 13 -13.42 1.74 -63.39
C PRO A 13 -12.99 0.34 -62.89
N LEU A 14 -12.10 -0.37 -63.61
CA LEU A 14 -11.66 -1.69 -63.21
C LEU A 14 -10.83 -1.65 -61.91
N ILE A 15 -9.94 -0.66 -61.77
CA ILE A 15 -9.15 -0.46 -60.52
C ILE A 15 -10.08 -0.08 -59.35
N SER A 16 -11.10 0.75 -59.61
CA SER A 16 -12.09 1.12 -58.59
C SER A 16 -12.88 -0.09 -58.06
N ASP A 17 -13.26 -0.99 -58.97
CA ASP A 17 -14.07 -2.16 -58.57
C ASP A 17 -13.23 -3.25 -57.90
N VAL A 18 -11.98 -3.40 -58.32
CA VAL A 18 -11.00 -4.29 -57.62
C VAL A 18 -10.70 -3.76 -56.21
N LEU A 19 -10.51 -2.44 -56.05
CA LEU A 19 -10.31 -1.82 -54.74
C LEU A 19 -11.54 -1.97 -53.81
N LYS A 20 -12.76 -1.84 -54.36
CA LYS A 20 -14.01 -2.09 -53.60
C LYS A 20 -14.14 -3.56 -53.20
N ALA A 21 -13.85 -4.48 -54.12
CA ALA A 21 -13.89 -5.92 -53.81
C ALA A 21 -12.85 -6.30 -52.73
N PHE A 22 -11.66 -5.70 -52.75
CA PHE A 22 -10.62 -5.89 -51.74
C PHE A 22 -11.01 -5.31 -50.38
N ALA A 23 -11.64 -4.12 -50.36
CA ALA A 23 -12.16 -3.48 -49.13
C ALA A 23 -13.30 -4.28 -48.52
N ILE A 24 -14.20 -4.85 -49.33
CA ILE A 24 -15.30 -5.71 -48.83
C ILE A 24 -14.76 -7.05 -48.32
N SER A 25 -13.74 -7.63 -48.98
CA SER A 25 -13.07 -8.85 -48.51
C SER A 25 -12.33 -8.64 -47.18
N PHE A 26 -11.74 -7.45 -46.97
CA PHE A 26 -11.06 -7.13 -45.69
C PHE A 26 -12.02 -6.93 -44.52
N LEU A 27 -13.25 -6.42 -44.82
CA LEU A 27 -14.32 -6.25 -43.82
C LEU A 27 -14.93 -7.60 -43.40
N LEU A 28 -14.86 -8.64 -44.21
CA LEU A 28 -15.41 -9.95 -43.90
C LEU A 28 -14.43 -10.82 -43.05
N ILE A 29 -13.14 -10.48 -43.03
CA ILE A 29 -12.13 -11.18 -42.21
C ILE A 29 -12.14 -10.67 -40.76
N SER A 30 -12.70 -9.49 -40.50
CA SER A 30 -12.71 -8.85 -39.17
C SER A 30 -13.77 -9.39 -38.19
N CYS A 31 -14.58 -10.37 -38.54
CA CYS A 31 -15.65 -10.92 -37.67
C CYS A 31 -15.44 -12.40 -37.28
N SER A 32 -14.23 -12.91 -37.34
CA SER A 32 -13.92 -14.23 -36.82
C SER A 32 -12.91 -14.15 -35.67
N SER A 33 -13.18 -13.30 -34.69
CA SER A 33 -12.70 -13.55 -33.32
C SER A 33 -13.69 -14.54 -32.69
N GLY A 34 -13.59 -15.79 -33.07
CA GLY A 34 -14.06 -16.86 -32.22
C GLY A 34 -13.30 -16.72 -30.92
N GLU A 35 -13.95 -16.30 -29.84
CA GLU A 35 -13.44 -16.54 -28.49
C GLU A 35 -13.18 -18.05 -28.45
N GLU A 36 -11.92 -18.44 -28.48
CA GLU A 36 -11.55 -19.82 -28.14
C GLU A 36 -12.01 -20.00 -26.70
N GLU A 37 -13.14 -20.70 -26.53
CA GLU A 37 -13.59 -21.13 -25.21
C GLU A 37 -12.39 -21.76 -24.50
N SER A 38 -11.99 -21.18 -23.40
CA SER A 38 -10.88 -21.70 -22.62
C SER A 38 -11.18 -23.16 -22.22
N PRO A 39 -10.17 -23.99 -22.06
CA PRO A 39 -10.35 -25.39 -21.64
C PRO A 39 -11.23 -25.53 -20.39
N ASP A 40 -11.21 -24.56 -19.52
CA ASP A 40 -11.96 -24.53 -18.25
C ASP A 40 -13.48 -24.32 -18.46
N GLU A 41 -13.91 -23.74 -19.58
CA GLU A 41 -15.34 -23.46 -19.84
C GLU A 41 -16.18 -24.71 -20.14
N ARG A 42 -15.54 -25.82 -20.41
CA ARG A 42 -16.21 -27.11 -20.69
C ARG A 42 -16.29 -28.00 -19.46
N LEU A 43 -15.56 -27.70 -18.39
CA LEU A 43 -15.49 -28.53 -17.19
C LEU A 43 -16.78 -28.43 -16.36
N LEU A 44 -17.12 -29.53 -15.68
CA LEU A 44 -18.15 -29.53 -14.64
C LEU A 44 -17.63 -28.81 -13.38
N GLU A 45 -18.56 -28.45 -12.50
CA GLU A 45 -18.23 -27.68 -11.27
C GLU A 45 -17.08 -28.33 -10.46
N LYS A 46 -17.16 -29.64 -10.22
CA LYS A 46 -16.13 -30.37 -9.47
C LYS A 46 -14.79 -30.38 -10.19
N GLU A 47 -14.81 -30.66 -11.49
CA GLU A 47 -13.58 -30.73 -12.30
C GLU A 47 -12.90 -29.36 -12.36
N LEU A 48 -13.67 -28.30 -12.48
CA LEU A 48 -13.19 -26.93 -12.48
C LEU A 48 -12.56 -26.57 -11.13
N TYR A 49 -13.20 -26.97 -10.02
CA TYR A 49 -12.65 -26.79 -8.68
C TYR A 49 -11.38 -27.60 -8.46
N ASP A 50 -11.37 -28.88 -8.83
CA ASP A 50 -10.18 -29.74 -8.72
C ASP A 50 -9.00 -29.19 -9.55
N THR A 51 -9.29 -28.64 -10.73
CA THR A 51 -8.28 -27.97 -11.58
C THR A 51 -7.73 -26.73 -10.90
N ALA A 52 -8.59 -25.90 -10.31
CA ALA A 52 -8.14 -24.71 -9.54
C ALA A 52 -7.24 -25.12 -8.36
N GLN A 53 -7.61 -26.19 -7.62
CA GLN A 53 -6.80 -26.71 -6.51
C GLN A 53 -5.40 -27.17 -6.95
N LEU A 54 -5.30 -27.86 -8.10
CA LEU A 54 -4.00 -28.27 -8.65
C LEU A 54 -3.14 -27.07 -9.01
N ARG A 55 -3.74 -26.05 -9.61
CA ARG A 55 -3.04 -24.80 -9.99
C ARG A 55 -2.57 -24.02 -8.76
N LEU A 56 -3.40 -23.91 -7.72
CA LEU A 56 -3.03 -23.28 -6.44
C LEU A 56 -1.86 -24.02 -5.77
N LYS A 57 -1.93 -25.35 -5.67
CA LYS A 57 -0.85 -26.18 -5.10
C LYS A 57 0.44 -26.10 -5.89
N GLY A 58 0.33 -25.94 -7.20
CA GLY A 58 1.47 -25.76 -8.12
C GLY A 58 2.05 -24.35 -8.13
N GLY A 59 1.47 -23.39 -7.39
CA GLY A 59 1.89 -21.99 -7.39
C GLY A 59 1.56 -21.23 -8.66
N ASN A 60 0.74 -21.80 -9.55
CA ASN A 60 0.27 -21.12 -10.76
C ASN A 60 -0.99 -20.33 -10.44
N TYR A 61 -0.80 -19.21 -9.75
CA TYR A 61 -1.90 -18.39 -9.23
C TYR A 61 -2.71 -17.72 -10.33
N GLU A 62 -2.08 -17.27 -11.41
CA GLU A 62 -2.77 -16.69 -12.56
C GLU A 62 -3.79 -17.67 -13.18
N SER A 63 -3.34 -18.89 -13.48
CA SER A 63 -4.23 -19.92 -14.00
C SER A 63 -5.28 -20.36 -12.97
N ALA A 64 -4.96 -20.35 -11.68
CA ALA A 64 -5.90 -20.66 -10.61
C ALA A 64 -7.02 -19.62 -10.53
N ILE A 65 -6.68 -18.31 -10.61
CA ILE A 65 -7.63 -17.21 -10.69
C ILE A 65 -8.62 -17.45 -11.81
N TYR A 66 -8.12 -17.77 -12.99
CA TYR A 66 -8.97 -18.04 -14.15
C TYR A 66 -10.00 -19.14 -13.89
N SER A 67 -9.58 -20.27 -13.29
CA SER A 67 -10.49 -21.38 -12.95
C SER A 67 -11.51 -20.98 -11.88
N LEU A 68 -11.07 -20.27 -10.84
CA LEU A 68 -11.94 -19.85 -9.73
C LEU A 68 -12.97 -18.81 -10.19
N GLU A 69 -12.57 -17.85 -11.03
CA GLU A 69 -13.52 -16.92 -11.67
C GLU A 69 -14.53 -17.61 -12.58
N ALA A 70 -14.07 -18.59 -13.38
CA ALA A 70 -14.96 -19.38 -14.21
C ALA A 70 -15.97 -20.19 -13.37
N LEU A 71 -15.52 -20.73 -12.23
CA LEU A 71 -16.39 -21.43 -11.29
C LEU A 71 -17.42 -20.49 -10.68
N GLU A 72 -17.01 -19.32 -10.20
CA GLU A 72 -17.91 -18.31 -9.62
C GLU A 72 -18.94 -17.84 -10.64
N ARG A 73 -18.53 -17.57 -11.87
CA ARG A 73 -19.41 -17.12 -12.95
C ARG A 73 -20.44 -18.17 -13.36
N ARG A 74 -20.03 -19.45 -13.44
CA ARG A 74 -20.88 -20.53 -13.95
C ARG A 74 -21.72 -21.20 -12.87
N PHE A 75 -21.19 -21.28 -11.66
CA PHE A 75 -21.80 -22.00 -10.54
C PHE A 75 -21.87 -21.13 -9.28
N PRO A 76 -22.50 -19.92 -9.32
CA PRO A 76 -22.48 -18.97 -8.21
C PRO A 76 -23.14 -19.50 -6.92
N PHE A 77 -23.98 -20.51 -7.04
CA PHE A 77 -24.66 -21.18 -5.92
C PHE A 77 -24.28 -22.66 -5.83
N GLY A 78 -23.18 -23.03 -6.45
CA GLY A 78 -22.68 -24.38 -6.46
C GLY A 78 -22.12 -24.81 -5.10
N ARG A 79 -21.84 -26.09 -4.98
CA ARG A 79 -21.31 -26.69 -3.75
C ARG A 79 -19.97 -26.13 -3.36
N TYR A 80 -19.16 -25.69 -4.34
CA TYR A 80 -17.81 -25.17 -4.13
C TYR A 80 -17.74 -23.64 -4.19
N ALA A 81 -18.88 -22.96 -4.39
CA ALA A 81 -18.91 -21.52 -4.63
C ALA A 81 -18.29 -20.71 -3.48
N GLU A 82 -18.71 -20.93 -2.23
CA GLU A 82 -18.17 -20.21 -1.07
C GLU A 82 -16.67 -20.45 -0.87
N GLN A 83 -16.25 -21.71 -1.03
CA GLN A 83 -14.84 -22.08 -0.90
C GLN A 83 -13.99 -21.44 -2.02
N ALA A 84 -14.49 -21.46 -3.26
CA ALA A 84 -13.82 -20.86 -4.40
C ALA A 84 -13.67 -19.35 -4.25
N GLN A 85 -14.69 -18.67 -3.71
CA GLN A 85 -14.61 -17.24 -3.41
C GLN A 85 -13.53 -16.92 -2.36
N ALA A 86 -13.44 -17.72 -1.30
CA ALA A 86 -12.39 -17.55 -0.29
C ALA A 86 -10.97 -17.79 -0.86
N GLU A 87 -10.83 -18.83 -1.70
CA GLU A 87 -9.56 -19.16 -2.35
C GLU A 87 -9.17 -18.16 -3.44
N LEU A 88 -10.14 -17.52 -4.08
CA LEU A 88 -9.89 -16.46 -5.05
C LEU A 88 -9.21 -15.24 -4.39
N ILE A 89 -9.58 -14.88 -3.17
CA ILE A 89 -8.90 -13.84 -2.39
C ILE A 89 -7.41 -14.17 -2.23
N TYR A 90 -7.11 -15.42 -1.84
CA TYR A 90 -5.74 -15.90 -1.70
C TYR A 90 -4.98 -15.92 -3.02
N ALA A 91 -5.62 -16.40 -4.09
CA ALA A 91 -5.00 -16.47 -5.41
C ALA A 91 -4.63 -15.07 -5.94
N TYR A 92 -5.52 -14.09 -5.80
CA TYR A 92 -5.23 -12.70 -6.14
C TYR A 92 -4.07 -12.13 -5.30
N TYR A 93 -4.08 -12.35 -3.98
CA TYR A 93 -3.02 -11.90 -3.10
C TYR A 93 -1.66 -12.47 -3.51
N MET A 94 -1.59 -13.78 -3.77
CA MET A 94 -0.34 -14.44 -4.18
C MET A 94 0.12 -14.07 -5.58
N ASN A 95 -0.80 -13.65 -6.45
CA ASN A 95 -0.51 -13.16 -7.80
C ASN A 95 -0.20 -11.65 -7.83
N TYR A 96 -0.08 -11.00 -6.66
CA TYR A 96 0.14 -9.56 -6.53
C TYR A 96 -0.98 -8.66 -7.10
N ASN A 97 -2.17 -9.21 -7.30
CA ASN A 97 -3.37 -8.51 -7.72
C ASN A 97 -4.12 -7.97 -6.47
N PHE A 98 -3.50 -7.03 -5.75
CA PHE A 98 -3.96 -6.62 -4.42
C PHE A 98 -5.32 -5.92 -4.42
N GLU A 99 -5.61 -5.09 -5.42
CA GLU A 99 -6.91 -4.42 -5.53
C GLU A 99 -8.05 -5.43 -5.72
N GLN A 100 -7.82 -6.46 -6.55
CA GLN A 100 -8.78 -7.55 -6.73
C GLN A 100 -8.92 -8.39 -5.47
N ALA A 101 -7.81 -8.63 -4.74
CA ALA A 101 -7.85 -9.33 -3.46
C ALA A 101 -8.71 -8.58 -2.43
N ILE A 102 -8.53 -7.25 -2.30
CA ILE A 102 -9.33 -6.41 -1.41
C ILE A 102 -10.82 -6.46 -1.81
N SER A 103 -11.12 -6.22 -3.09
CA SER A 103 -12.51 -6.21 -3.57
C SER A 103 -13.21 -7.57 -3.38
N SER A 104 -12.48 -8.67 -3.63
CA SER A 104 -13.00 -10.03 -3.43
C SER A 104 -13.20 -10.33 -1.94
N ALA A 105 -12.30 -9.88 -1.07
CA ALA A 105 -12.43 -10.01 0.37
C ALA A 105 -13.65 -9.24 0.91
N GLU A 106 -13.83 -7.99 0.50
CA GLU A 106 -14.99 -7.17 0.89
C GLU A 106 -16.31 -7.80 0.45
N ARG A 107 -16.34 -8.33 -0.78
CA ARG A 107 -17.51 -9.05 -1.29
C ARG A 107 -17.78 -10.31 -0.48
N PHE A 108 -16.75 -11.13 -0.20
CA PHE A 108 -16.90 -12.35 0.60
C PHE A 108 -17.40 -12.04 2.02
N ILE A 109 -16.84 -11.04 2.68
CA ILE A 109 -17.27 -10.60 4.01
C ILE A 109 -18.72 -10.16 4.01
N SER A 110 -19.14 -9.43 2.97
CA SER A 110 -20.53 -8.96 2.83
C SER A 110 -21.52 -10.09 2.58
N LEU A 111 -21.17 -11.04 1.74
CA LEU A 111 -22.05 -12.17 1.37
C LEU A 111 -22.07 -13.27 2.44
N HIS A 112 -20.95 -13.51 3.11
CA HIS A 112 -20.75 -14.62 4.04
C HIS A 112 -20.24 -14.15 5.43
N PRO A 113 -20.92 -13.22 6.11
CA PRO A 113 -20.42 -12.61 7.37
C PRO A 113 -20.28 -13.59 8.54
N ARG A 114 -20.92 -14.78 8.44
CA ARG A 114 -20.87 -15.85 9.47
C ARG A 114 -20.08 -17.07 9.01
N HIS A 115 -19.38 -16.98 7.88
CA HIS A 115 -18.57 -18.11 7.39
C HIS A 115 -17.46 -18.45 8.41
N PRO A 116 -17.15 -19.73 8.65
CA PRO A 116 -16.11 -20.15 9.60
C PRO A 116 -14.74 -19.54 9.33
N HIS A 117 -14.43 -19.19 8.09
CA HIS A 117 -13.16 -18.60 7.64
C HIS A 117 -13.31 -17.14 7.20
N VAL A 118 -14.30 -16.41 7.71
CA VAL A 118 -14.44 -14.98 7.40
C VAL A 118 -13.28 -14.16 7.96
N ASP A 119 -12.68 -14.60 9.06
CA ASP A 119 -11.46 -14.02 9.63
C ASP A 119 -10.28 -14.02 8.65
N TYR A 120 -10.16 -15.06 7.83
CA TYR A 120 -9.15 -15.13 6.77
C TYR A 120 -9.35 -14.06 5.69
N ALA A 121 -10.59 -13.78 5.32
CA ALA A 121 -10.90 -12.71 4.35
C ALA A 121 -10.54 -11.33 4.90
N TYR A 122 -10.87 -11.03 6.18
CA TYR A 122 -10.44 -9.80 6.86
C TYR A 122 -8.91 -9.67 6.91
N TYR A 123 -8.24 -10.76 7.26
CA TYR A 123 -6.80 -10.82 7.35
C TYR A 123 -6.12 -10.53 5.99
N LEU A 124 -6.55 -11.21 4.90
CA LEU A 124 -6.00 -10.98 3.57
C LEU A 124 -6.33 -9.59 3.02
N LYS A 125 -7.52 -9.05 3.32
CA LYS A 125 -7.86 -7.66 3.01
C LYS A 125 -6.82 -6.70 3.60
N GLY A 126 -6.54 -6.83 4.89
CA GLY A 126 -5.56 -6.00 5.57
C GLY A 126 -4.14 -6.16 5.03
N LEU A 127 -3.71 -7.38 4.70
CA LEU A 127 -2.40 -7.61 4.10
C LEU A 127 -2.28 -7.02 2.69
N SER A 128 -3.35 -7.10 1.91
CA SER A 128 -3.38 -6.61 0.52
C SER A 128 -3.31 -5.08 0.43
N GLY A 129 -3.73 -4.38 1.48
CA GLY A 129 -3.70 -2.91 1.53
C GLY A 129 -2.30 -2.31 1.54
N PHE A 130 -1.29 -3.09 1.90
CA PHE A 130 0.08 -2.59 1.97
C PHE A 130 1.07 -3.56 1.34
N ARG A 131 1.69 -3.14 0.26
CA ARG A 131 2.74 -3.89 -0.43
C ARG A 131 4.06 -3.77 0.32
N ASP A 132 4.61 -4.90 0.72
CA ASP A 132 5.97 -5.01 1.23
C ASP A 132 6.94 -5.22 0.05
N ASP A 133 6.92 -4.34 -0.92
CA ASP A 133 7.94 -4.36 -1.95
C ASP A 133 9.30 -4.08 -1.30
N VAL A 134 10.26 -4.94 -1.56
CA VAL A 134 11.68 -4.77 -1.16
C VAL A 134 12.20 -3.39 -1.61
N ASN A 135 11.63 -2.84 -2.69
CA ASN A 135 11.87 -1.49 -3.17
C ASN A 135 11.22 -0.39 -2.30
N PHE A 136 10.23 -0.72 -1.45
CA PHE A 136 9.66 0.24 -0.52
C PHE A 136 10.61 0.49 0.65
N PHE A 137 11.29 -0.54 1.15
CA PHE A 137 12.35 -0.38 2.17
C PHE A 137 13.52 0.46 1.68
N SER A 138 14.00 0.25 0.45
CA SER A 138 15.06 1.08 -0.12
C SER A 138 14.65 2.54 -0.30
N ARG A 139 13.34 2.79 -0.51
CA ARG A 139 12.78 4.14 -0.59
C ARG A 139 12.68 4.86 0.75
N PHE A 140 12.61 4.13 1.87
CA PHE A 140 12.63 4.71 3.22
C PHE A 140 14.05 4.91 3.78
N ILE A 141 15.04 4.22 3.21
CA ILE A 141 16.46 4.39 3.56
C ILE A 141 17.06 5.57 2.80
N GLU A 142 16.57 5.86 1.60
CA GLU A 142 16.90 7.09 0.89
C GLU A 142 15.98 8.22 1.38
N ASP A 143 16.56 9.32 1.88
CA ASP A 143 15.88 10.47 2.52
C ASP A 143 14.73 11.12 1.71
N ASN A 144 14.53 10.72 0.48
CA ASN A 144 13.50 11.24 -0.43
C ASN A 144 12.22 10.41 -0.55
N ALA A 145 12.13 9.24 0.09
CA ALA A 145 11.00 8.32 -0.10
C ALA A 145 9.89 8.48 0.94
N SER A 146 10.17 9.12 2.06
CA SER A 146 9.18 9.46 3.10
C SER A 146 8.13 10.49 2.64
N MET A 147 8.30 11.07 1.46
CA MET A 147 7.36 12.02 0.87
C MET A 147 6.19 11.37 0.12
N LYS A 148 6.23 10.06 -0.16
CA LYS A 148 5.22 9.42 -1.01
C LYS A 148 4.12 8.81 -0.15
N ASP A 149 2.94 8.92 -0.69
CA ASP A 149 1.64 8.44 -0.28
C ASP A 149 1.67 7.24 0.69
N VAL A 150 1.41 7.51 1.96
CA VAL A 150 1.25 6.49 3.01
C VAL A 150 -0.21 6.04 3.17
N SER A 151 -1.10 6.46 2.27
CA SER A 151 -2.54 6.16 2.34
C SER A 151 -2.81 4.65 2.33
N GLN A 152 -2.05 3.91 1.55
CA GLN A 152 -2.15 2.44 1.51
C GLN A 152 -1.70 1.81 2.84
N ALA A 153 -0.63 2.30 3.44
CA ALA A 153 -0.18 1.85 4.76
C ALA A 153 -1.20 2.18 5.85
N GLN A 154 -1.80 3.36 5.79
CA GLN A 154 -2.85 3.78 6.70
C GLN A 154 -4.08 2.86 6.59
N LYS A 155 -4.55 2.59 5.36
CA LYS A 155 -5.67 1.69 5.13
C LYS A 155 -5.39 0.27 5.62
N SER A 156 -4.22 -0.27 5.33
CA SER A 156 -3.80 -1.58 5.83
C SER A 156 -3.74 -1.63 7.37
N PHE A 157 -3.26 -0.55 8.01
CA PHE A 157 -3.23 -0.42 9.46
C PHE A 157 -4.64 -0.47 10.06
N GLU A 158 -5.60 0.25 9.47
CA GLU A 158 -7.01 0.26 9.87
C GLU A 158 -7.68 -1.10 9.67
N ASP A 159 -7.50 -1.72 8.49
CA ASP A 159 -8.07 -3.02 8.15
C ASP A 159 -7.53 -4.16 9.04
N LEU A 160 -6.22 -4.15 9.35
CA LEU A 160 -5.63 -5.12 10.29
C LEU A 160 -6.04 -4.85 11.73
N GLY A 161 -6.26 -3.58 12.11
CA GLY A 161 -6.84 -3.20 13.40
C GLY A 161 -8.25 -3.79 13.54
N GLU A 162 -9.11 -3.55 12.56
CA GLU A 162 -10.47 -4.12 12.52
C GLU A 162 -10.45 -5.66 12.62
N PHE A 163 -9.54 -6.31 11.89
CA PHE A 163 -9.38 -7.75 11.97
C PHE A 163 -9.05 -8.23 13.40
N LEU A 164 -8.10 -7.58 14.08
CA LEU A 164 -7.68 -7.97 15.42
C LEU A 164 -8.76 -7.71 16.48
N ASP A 165 -9.55 -6.66 16.31
CA ASP A 165 -10.67 -6.33 17.20
C ASP A 165 -11.80 -7.36 17.07
N ARG A 166 -12.10 -7.80 15.85
CA ARG A 166 -13.16 -8.78 15.59
C ARG A 166 -12.75 -10.22 15.87
N PHE A 167 -11.49 -10.56 15.59
CA PHE A 167 -10.99 -11.94 15.62
C PHE A 167 -9.69 -12.08 16.43
N PRO A 168 -9.67 -11.68 17.71
CA PRO A 168 -8.44 -11.67 18.52
C PRO A 168 -7.83 -13.07 18.75
N SER A 169 -8.64 -14.13 18.61
CA SER A 169 -8.23 -15.54 18.75
C SER A 169 -7.99 -16.26 17.42
N SER A 170 -8.07 -15.57 16.29
CA SER A 170 -7.74 -16.14 14.97
C SER A 170 -6.30 -16.64 14.94
N VAL A 171 -6.06 -17.72 14.19
CA VAL A 171 -4.71 -18.26 13.95
C VAL A 171 -3.79 -17.26 13.24
N TYR A 172 -4.36 -16.28 12.55
CA TYR A 172 -3.65 -15.21 11.84
C TYR A 172 -3.33 -14.00 12.73
N ALA A 173 -3.94 -13.90 13.92
CA ALA A 173 -3.80 -12.75 14.81
C ALA A 173 -2.34 -12.45 15.23
N PRO A 174 -1.46 -13.44 15.52
CA PRO A 174 -0.07 -13.15 15.85
C PRO A 174 0.69 -12.46 14.71
N HIS A 175 0.51 -12.93 13.48
CA HIS A 175 1.13 -12.33 12.30
C HIS A 175 0.57 -10.92 12.02
N ALA A 176 -0.75 -10.75 12.09
CA ALA A 176 -1.39 -9.45 11.93
C ALA A 176 -0.89 -8.41 12.96
N LYS A 177 -0.68 -8.81 14.22
CA LYS A 177 -0.10 -7.94 15.26
C LYS A 177 1.30 -7.47 14.90
N GLN A 178 2.17 -8.36 14.42
CA GLN A 178 3.52 -7.98 13.99
C GLN A 178 3.46 -6.98 12.82
N ARG A 179 2.57 -7.24 11.86
CA ARG A 179 2.38 -6.34 10.71
C ARG A 179 1.85 -4.98 11.14
N LEU A 180 0.92 -4.95 12.08
CA LEU A 180 0.34 -3.72 12.62
C LEU A 180 1.39 -2.88 13.37
N ILE A 181 2.29 -3.50 14.15
CA ILE A 181 3.42 -2.81 14.80
C ILE A 181 4.33 -2.18 13.75
N TYR A 182 4.65 -2.91 12.70
CA TYR A 182 5.46 -2.40 11.60
C TYR A 182 4.82 -1.17 10.92
N LEU A 183 3.54 -1.27 10.55
CA LEU A 183 2.80 -0.19 9.92
C LEU A 183 2.70 1.05 10.83
N ARG A 184 2.43 0.84 12.12
CA ARG A 184 2.41 1.91 13.12
C ARG A 184 3.73 2.67 13.17
N ASN A 185 4.86 1.96 13.21
CA ASN A 185 6.18 2.58 13.23
C ASN A 185 6.47 3.35 11.93
N LEU A 186 6.02 2.82 10.80
CA LEU A 186 6.13 3.44 9.50
C LEU A 186 5.35 4.76 9.44
N LEU A 187 4.09 4.74 9.86
CA LEU A 187 3.22 5.91 9.89
C LEU A 187 3.77 6.98 10.84
N ALA A 188 4.24 6.57 12.02
CA ALA A 188 4.86 7.49 12.96
C ALA A 188 6.12 8.17 12.37
N LYS A 189 6.96 7.42 11.66
CA LYS A 189 8.14 7.99 10.98
C LYS A 189 7.73 9.02 9.92
N HIS A 190 6.68 8.75 9.16
CA HIS A 190 6.15 9.70 8.18
C HIS A 190 5.66 10.99 8.85
N GLU A 191 4.89 10.89 9.93
CA GLU A 191 4.36 12.06 10.65
C GLU A 191 5.49 12.94 11.23
N ILE A 192 6.56 12.33 11.77
CA ILE A 192 7.73 13.07 12.23
C ILE A 192 8.44 13.77 11.07
N TYR A 193 8.59 13.11 9.94
CA TYR A 193 9.15 13.74 8.75
C TYR A 193 8.34 14.98 8.32
N VAL A 194 7.02 14.86 8.27
CA VAL A 194 6.12 15.98 7.94
C VAL A 194 6.18 17.08 9.00
N SER A 195 6.29 16.71 10.29
CA SER A 195 6.47 17.67 11.38
C SER A 195 7.75 18.49 11.20
N ASN A 196 8.88 17.83 10.93
CA ASN A 196 10.17 18.49 10.68
C ASN A 196 10.11 19.44 9.49
N PHE A 197 9.47 19.00 8.38
CA PHE A 197 9.24 19.86 7.22
C PHE A 197 8.50 21.16 7.55
N TYR A 198 7.50 21.11 8.44
CA TYR A 198 6.78 22.30 8.91
C TYR A 198 7.61 23.15 9.87
N ILE A 199 8.42 22.55 10.76
CA ILE A 199 9.35 23.28 11.65
C ILE A 199 10.33 24.11 10.83
N GLU A 200 10.97 23.52 9.81
CA GLU A 200 11.92 24.22 8.93
C GLU A 200 11.31 25.44 8.23
N ARG A 201 9.98 25.44 8.04
CA ARG A 201 9.23 26.55 7.42
C ARG A 201 8.61 27.51 8.40
N GLY A 202 8.85 27.33 9.71
CA GLY A 202 8.25 28.16 10.75
C GLY A 202 6.74 27.93 10.96
N ALA A 203 6.17 26.88 10.38
CA ALA A 203 4.74 26.55 10.50
C ALA A 203 4.49 25.71 11.77
N TYR A 204 4.84 26.24 12.94
CA TYR A 204 4.89 25.51 14.20
C TYR A 204 3.55 24.92 14.64
N VAL A 205 2.41 25.56 14.34
CA VAL A 205 1.07 25.01 14.67
C VAL A 205 0.81 23.72 13.88
N ALA A 206 1.15 23.71 12.59
CA ALA A 206 0.99 22.52 11.75
C ALA A 206 1.96 21.41 12.18
N ALA A 207 3.21 21.76 12.49
CA ALA A 207 4.20 20.82 13.00
C ALA A 207 3.76 20.17 14.32
N ALA A 208 3.29 20.97 15.26
CA ALA A 208 2.77 20.48 16.55
C ALA A 208 1.58 19.53 16.38
N ALA A 209 0.68 19.80 15.43
CA ALA A 209 -0.44 18.90 15.13
C ALA A 209 0.03 17.52 14.66
N ARG A 210 1.08 17.47 13.80
CA ARG A 210 1.67 16.20 13.33
C ARG A 210 2.38 15.43 14.45
N ALA A 211 3.18 16.12 15.24
CA ALA A 211 3.87 15.51 16.39
C ALA A 211 2.87 14.98 17.44
N ARG A 212 1.80 15.73 17.72
CA ARG A 212 0.74 15.31 18.63
C ARG A 212 0.02 14.06 18.12
N TYR A 213 -0.25 13.98 16.82
CA TYR A 213 -0.86 12.81 16.20
C TYR A 213 -0.07 11.52 16.49
N VAL A 214 1.27 11.58 16.46
CA VAL A 214 2.12 10.42 16.81
C VAL A 214 1.88 9.98 18.25
N ILE A 215 1.81 10.92 19.19
CA ILE A 215 1.65 10.61 20.62
C ILE A 215 0.26 10.03 20.92
N GLU A 216 -0.78 10.61 20.31
CA GLU A 216 -2.17 10.25 20.59
C GLU A 216 -2.64 8.99 19.85
N HIS A 217 -2.21 8.79 18.59
CA HIS A 217 -2.73 7.73 17.73
C HIS A 217 -1.73 6.64 17.39
N LEU A 218 -0.42 6.92 17.51
CA LEU A 218 0.65 5.99 17.18
C LEU A 218 1.62 5.79 18.37
N PRO A 219 1.08 5.52 19.60
CA PRO A 219 1.90 5.42 20.80
C PRO A 219 2.85 4.22 20.76
N ASN A 220 3.85 4.22 21.64
CA ASN A 220 4.84 3.14 21.79
C ASN A 220 5.62 2.85 20.49
N THR A 221 5.98 3.90 19.76
CA THR A 221 6.85 3.83 18.59
C THR A 221 8.22 4.42 18.91
N PRO A 222 9.29 4.01 18.19
CA PRO A 222 10.60 4.65 18.29
C PRO A 222 10.58 6.14 17.97
N GLN A 223 9.50 6.63 17.38
CA GLN A 223 9.32 8.04 17.00
C GLN A 223 8.75 8.91 18.12
N THR A 224 8.26 8.31 19.20
CA THR A 224 7.66 9.05 20.32
C THR A 224 8.57 10.12 20.93
N PRO A 225 9.87 9.86 21.23
CA PRO A 225 10.75 10.91 21.75
C PRO A 225 10.98 12.05 20.75
N TYR A 226 11.06 11.75 19.44
CA TYR A 226 11.16 12.79 18.40
C TYR A 226 9.88 13.65 18.31
N ALA A 227 8.70 13.04 18.51
CA ALA A 227 7.45 13.76 18.56
C ALA A 227 7.42 14.75 19.74
N LEU A 228 7.86 14.32 20.93
CA LEU A 228 7.97 15.17 22.10
C LEU A 228 8.97 16.32 21.87
N SER A 229 10.14 16.04 21.30
CA SER A 229 11.13 17.08 20.96
C SER A 229 10.59 18.10 19.96
N ASN A 230 9.87 17.66 18.93
CA ASN A 230 9.21 18.54 17.98
C ASN A 230 8.15 19.42 18.63
N LEU A 231 7.36 18.88 19.58
CA LEU A 231 6.39 19.67 20.34
C LEU A 231 7.07 20.74 21.19
N ILE A 232 8.16 20.40 21.89
CA ILE A 232 8.94 21.35 22.69
C ILE A 232 9.42 22.51 21.81
N THR A 233 9.99 22.19 20.63
CA THR A 233 10.45 23.19 19.66
C THR A 233 9.29 24.07 19.16
N CYS A 234 8.13 23.46 18.88
CA CYS A 234 6.96 24.20 18.43
C CYS A 234 6.40 25.12 19.54
N TYR A 235 6.27 24.65 20.77
CA TYR A 235 5.75 25.42 21.90
C TYR A 235 6.68 26.57 22.27
N GLU A 236 8.00 26.36 22.21
CA GLU A 236 8.99 27.43 22.40
C GLU A 236 8.80 28.56 21.40
N ASN A 237 8.67 28.25 20.11
CA ASN A 237 8.51 29.24 19.06
C ASN A 237 7.12 29.92 19.06
N LEU A 238 6.11 29.26 19.61
CA LEU A 238 4.76 29.80 19.78
C LEU A 238 4.58 30.59 21.09
N GLY A 239 5.59 30.58 22.00
CA GLY A 239 5.51 31.23 23.30
C GLY A 239 4.64 30.51 24.32
N TYR A 240 4.38 29.21 24.15
CA TYR A 240 3.57 28.39 25.06
C TYR A 240 4.49 27.74 26.12
N GLU A 241 4.99 28.54 27.04
CA GLU A 241 6.05 28.13 27.99
C GLU A 241 5.59 27.01 28.92
N GLU A 242 4.34 27.04 29.40
CA GLU A 242 3.78 26.01 30.27
C GLU A 242 3.73 24.64 29.57
N LEU A 243 3.16 24.59 28.34
CA LEU A 243 3.09 23.34 27.55
C LEU A 243 4.49 22.82 27.19
N LYS A 244 5.45 23.71 26.95
CA LYS A 244 6.84 23.33 26.70
C LYS A 244 7.45 22.62 27.90
N GLN A 245 7.29 23.20 29.11
CA GLN A 245 7.83 22.63 30.36
C GLN A 245 7.18 21.29 30.70
N GLU A 246 5.87 21.17 30.55
CA GLU A 246 5.15 19.90 30.74
C GLU A 246 5.63 18.82 29.75
N THR A 247 5.76 19.16 28.47
CA THR A 247 6.23 18.24 27.45
C THR A 247 7.68 17.82 27.68
N PHE A 248 8.54 18.74 28.13
CA PHE A 248 9.92 18.43 28.49
C PHE A 248 10.01 17.48 29.69
N ALA A 249 9.21 17.70 30.73
CA ALA A 249 9.15 16.79 31.87
C ALA A 249 8.70 15.37 31.48
N ILE A 250 7.75 15.25 30.52
CA ILE A 250 7.34 13.96 29.98
C ILE A 250 8.48 13.30 29.21
N LEU A 251 9.21 14.04 28.39
CA LEU A 251 10.36 13.55 27.64
C LEU A 251 11.46 13.05 28.59
N GLU A 252 11.85 13.86 29.59
CA GLU A 252 12.87 13.52 30.57
C GLU A 252 12.52 12.28 31.41
N MET A 253 11.27 12.18 31.82
CA MET A 253 10.79 11.05 32.64
C MET A 253 10.77 9.71 31.86
N ASN A 254 10.38 9.74 30.58
CA ASN A 254 10.19 8.51 29.80
C ASN A 254 11.38 8.19 28.88
N PHE A 255 12.19 9.16 28.51
CA PHE A 255 13.29 9.02 27.55
C PHE A 255 14.50 9.86 28.03
N PRO A 256 15.10 9.59 29.21
CA PRO A 256 16.15 10.41 29.80
C PRO A 256 17.39 10.55 28.90
N ASP A 257 17.85 9.46 28.29
CA ASP A 257 19.01 9.47 27.40
C ASP A 257 18.81 10.35 26.16
N PHE A 258 17.58 10.35 25.62
CA PHE A 258 17.21 11.19 24.51
C PHE A 258 17.12 12.67 24.91
N ALA A 259 16.59 12.94 26.09
CA ALA A 259 16.49 14.31 26.62
C ALA A 259 17.86 14.93 26.87
N GLU A 260 18.85 14.18 27.37
CA GLU A 260 20.21 14.63 27.55
C GLU A 260 20.89 14.98 26.20
N MET A 261 20.68 14.15 25.19
CA MET A 261 21.21 14.36 23.83
C MET A 261 20.63 15.63 23.19
N GLU A 262 19.33 15.82 23.27
CA GLU A 262 18.62 17.01 22.77
C GLU A 262 19.03 18.28 23.48
N ASP A 263 19.22 18.26 24.82
CA ASP A 263 19.68 19.42 25.57
C ASP A 263 21.13 19.78 25.19
N TYR A 264 21.99 18.78 24.96
CA TYR A 264 23.36 18.97 24.48
C TYR A 264 23.35 19.60 23.07
N GLU A 265 22.58 19.10 22.13
CA GLU A 265 22.53 19.66 20.78
C GLU A 265 21.96 21.09 20.76
N ARG A 266 20.98 21.37 21.60
CA ARG A 266 20.38 22.68 21.75
C ARG A 266 21.38 23.69 22.31
N LYS A 267 22.13 23.32 23.36
CA LYS A 267 23.21 24.12 23.95
C LYS A 267 24.34 24.36 22.95
N ARG A 268 24.73 23.35 22.19
CA ARG A 268 25.73 23.44 21.13
C ARG A 268 25.29 24.35 19.98
N SER A 269 24.05 24.24 19.53
CA SER A 269 23.49 25.12 18.48
C SER A 269 23.45 26.57 18.94
N TRP A 270 23.08 26.83 20.19
CA TRP A 270 23.08 28.16 20.77
C TRP A 270 24.49 28.74 20.88
N LEU A 271 25.47 27.96 21.36
CA LEU A 271 26.90 28.40 21.44
C LEU A 271 27.48 28.69 20.07
N ASN A 272 27.17 27.88 19.06
CA ASN A 272 27.60 28.12 17.68
C ASN A 272 26.99 29.39 17.08
N ARG A 273 25.76 29.74 17.40
CA ARG A 273 25.13 31.02 17.00
C ARG A 273 25.80 32.21 17.72
N LEU A 274 26.14 32.05 18.99
CA LEU A 274 26.78 33.13 19.77
C LEU A 274 28.22 33.37 19.33
N SER A 275 28.94 32.32 18.96
CA SER A 275 30.35 32.37 18.55
C SER A 275 30.59 32.69 17.08
N LEU A 276 29.53 32.98 16.29
CA LEU A 276 29.62 33.21 14.85
C LEU A 276 30.36 32.10 14.08
N GLY A 277 30.32 30.86 14.58
CA GLY A 277 30.98 29.70 13.96
C GLY A 277 32.49 29.60 14.24
N LEU A 278 33.03 30.40 15.17
CA LEU A 278 34.45 30.39 15.50
C LEU A 278 34.89 29.29 16.51
N LEU A 279 33.94 28.67 17.20
CA LEU A 279 34.22 27.51 18.04
C LEU A 279 34.05 26.26 17.18
N GLY A 280 35.18 25.65 16.85
CA GLY A 280 35.31 24.52 15.96
C GLY A 280 34.43 23.33 16.35
N THR A 281 34.18 22.51 15.34
CA THR A 281 33.44 21.25 15.36
C THR A 281 34.12 20.24 16.27
N ASP A 282 33.82 20.25 17.58
CA ASP A 282 34.05 19.08 18.41
C ASP A 282 33.03 18.02 18.02
N GLU A 283 33.50 16.81 17.67
CA GLU A 283 32.68 15.68 17.31
C GLU A 283 31.65 15.40 18.40
N ALA A 284 30.38 15.29 17.97
CA ALA A 284 29.33 14.87 18.88
C ALA A 284 29.66 13.48 19.45
N PRO A 285 29.39 13.22 20.73
CA PRO A 285 29.52 11.87 21.28
C PRO A 285 28.64 10.91 20.45
N ALA A 286 29.21 9.75 20.11
CA ALA A 286 28.48 8.72 19.37
C ALA A 286 27.22 8.32 20.15
N PRO A 287 26.07 8.10 19.46
CA PRO A 287 24.86 7.65 20.14
C PRO A 287 25.13 6.35 20.89
N PRO A 288 24.50 6.11 22.06
CA PRO A 288 24.65 4.88 22.81
C PRO A 288 24.22 3.70 21.95
N VAL A 289 25.15 2.75 21.77
CA VAL A 289 24.87 1.52 21.02
C VAL A 289 23.91 0.70 21.86
N SER A 290 22.67 0.54 21.39
CA SER A 290 21.71 -0.38 22.00
C SER A 290 22.26 -1.81 21.91
N ASN A 291 22.62 -2.41 23.04
CA ASN A 291 22.90 -3.83 23.17
C ASN A 291 21.64 -4.68 23.01
#